data_f8d979410173e5ee78f223cd403f3896
#
_entry.id   f8d979410173e5ee78f223cd403f3896
#
_cell.length_a   1.000
_cell.length_b   1.000
_cell.length_c   1.000
_cell.angle_alpha   90.00
_cell.angle_beta   90.00
_cell.angle_gamma   90.00
#
_symmetry.space_group_name_H-M   'P 1'
#
loop_
_entity.id
_entity.type
_entity.pdbx_description
1 polymer ?
#
loop_
_entity_poly.entity_id
_entity_poly.type
_entity_poly.pdbx_seq_one_letter_code
_entity_poly.pdbx_strand_id
1 'polypeptide(L)'
;RRQRQMCIRDRGYDSEGILEIFYETTTFQLGEENSASMTLVPKRLQGDMAAFDIMAGKKLIVERGRRITARHIRQLEDAKIELLSVPEEYLEGRRLSKNIVDTNTGEVLAECNVEITVALLAELRENGVQNIDTLYTNEYDCGPFISDTLAIDGTRSVLEALVEIYRMMRPGEPPTKESAENLFQNLFFSPERYDLST
;
A
#
# COMPACT_ATOMS: atom_id res chain seq x y z
N ARG A 1 0.47 14.38 4.50
CA ARG A 1 -0.83 14.79 5.08
C ARG A 1 -1.57 15.77 4.18
N ARG A 2 -0.98 16.92 3.80
CA ARG A 2 -1.61 17.89 2.88
C ARG A 2 -1.98 17.27 1.52
N GLN A 3 -1.12 16.46 0.96
CA GLN A 3 -1.33 15.83 -0.36
C GLN A 3 -2.54 14.88 -0.34
N ARG A 4 -2.71 14.07 0.70
CA ARG A 4 -3.91 13.25 0.89
C ARG A 4 -5.18 14.08 0.98
N GLN A 5 -5.16 15.13 1.79
CA GLN A 5 -6.29 16.02 1.96
C GLN A 5 -6.71 16.67 0.64
N MET A 6 -5.75 17.00 -0.24
CA MET A 6 -6.04 17.45 -1.60
C MET A 6 -6.70 16.35 -2.44
N CYS A 7 -6.19 15.12 -2.41
CA CYS A 7 -6.76 14.00 -3.17
C CYS A 7 -8.21 13.71 -2.76
N ILE A 8 -8.51 13.69 -1.47
CA ILE A 8 -9.87 13.49 -0.95
C ILE A 8 -10.81 14.58 -1.46
N ARG A 9 -10.38 15.85 -1.45
CA ARG A 9 -11.21 16.97 -1.86
C ARG A 9 -11.45 17.03 -3.37
N ASP A 10 -10.39 16.94 -4.16
CA ASP A 10 -10.47 17.21 -5.60
C ASP A 10 -11.10 16.09 -6.39
N ARG A 11 -10.85 14.85 -5.99
CA ARG A 11 -11.26 13.67 -6.74
C ARG A 11 -12.16 12.71 -5.95
N GLY A 12 -12.36 12.97 -4.66
CA GLY A 12 -13.19 12.12 -3.80
C GLY A 12 -12.60 10.72 -3.58
N TYR A 13 -11.27 10.58 -3.71
CA TYR A 13 -10.61 9.32 -3.45
C TYR A 13 -10.68 8.96 -1.98
N ASP A 14 -11.05 7.72 -1.72
CA ASP A 14 -10.88 7.07 -0.43
C ASP A 14 -9.41 6.63 -0.22
N SER A 15 -9.13 6.01 0.91
CA SER A 15 -7.78 5.55 1.22
C SER A 15 -7.27 4.53 0.21
N GLU A 16 -8.14 3.63 -0.26
CA GLU A 16 -7.83 2.60 -1.24
C GLU A 16 -7.46 3.23 -2.60
N GLY A 17 -8.28 4.17 -3.09
CA GLY A 17 -8.00 4.87 -4.34
C GLY A 17 -6.72 5.71 -4.31
N ILE A 18 -6.35 6.27 -3.14
CA ILE A 18 -5.09 6.97 -2.98
C ILE A 18 -3.92 5.99 -3.03
N LEU A 19 -4.01 4.86 -2.33
CA LEU A 19 -2.95 3.85 -2.36
C LEU A 19 -2.72 3.28 -3.75
N GLU A 20 -3.78 3.05 -4.52
CA GLU A 20 -3.70 2.56 -5.90
C GLU A 20 -2.96 3.54 -6.85
N ILE A 21 -3.04 4.85 -6.59
CA ILE A 21 -2.31 5.86 -7.38
C ILE A 21 -0.80 5.82 -7.11
N PHE A 22 -0.41 5.60 -5.86
CA PHE A 22 1.00 5.75 -5.44
C PHE A 22 1.76 4.44 -5.37
N TYR A 23 1.07 3.30 -5.27
CA TYR A 23 1.70 2.00 -5.09
C TYR A 23 1.22 0.99 -6.11
N GLU A 24 2.14 0.19 -6.57
CA GLU A 24 1.82 -1.06 -7.23
C GLU A 24 1.43 -2.12 -6.20
N THR A 25 0.65 -3.09 -6.61
CA THR A 25 0.22 -4.19 -5.75
C THR A 25 1.01 -5.45 -5.99
N THR A 26 1.15 -6.24 -4.94
CA THR A 26 1.66 -7.62 -5.01
C THR A 26 0.58 -8.54 -4.44
N THR A 27 0.13 -9.49 -5.25
CA THR A 27 -0.88 -10.46 -4.84
C THR A 27 -0.21 -11.69 -4.23
N PHE A 28 -0.67 -12.06 -3.05
CA PHE A 28 -0.31 -13.28 -2.35
C PHE A 28 -1.49 -14.22 -2.31
N GLN A 29 -1.23 -15.50 -2.54
CA GLN A 29 -2.20 -16.58 -2.34
C GLN A 29 -1.86 -17.28 -1.04
N LEU A 30 -2.80 -17.33 -0.11
CA LEU A 30 -2.65 -18.06 1.15
C LEU A 30 -2.82 -19.55 0.89
N GLY A 31 -1.79 -20.30 1.22
CA GLY A 31 -1.83 -21.77 1.17
C GLY A 31 -2.24 -22.39 2.50
N GLU A 32 -2.34 -23.70 2.52
CA GLU A 32 -2.49 -24.49 3.75
C GLU A 32 -1.14 -24.52 4.50
N GLU A 33 -1.19 -24.63 5.83
CA GLU A 33 -0.02 -24.82 6.69
C GLU A 33 1.08 -23.73 6.57
N ASN A 34 0.77 -22.48 6.95
CA ASN A 34 1.76 -21.38 7.09
C ASN A 34 2.58 -21.10 5.82
N SER A 35 2.07 -21.49 4.66
CA SER A 35 2.66 -21.21 3.37
C SER A 35 1.86 -20.17 2.60
N ALA A 36 2.55 -19.35 1.84
CA ALA A 36 1.94 -18.43 0.90
C ALA A 36 2.69 -18.51 -0.43
N SER A 37 2.04 -18.10 -1.50
CA SER A 37 2.71 -17.90 -2.78
C SER A 37 2.44 -16.51 -3.31
N MET A 38 3.47 -15.90 -3.87
CA MET A 38 3.35 -14.58 -4.46
C MET A 38 3.51 -14.64 -5.97
N THR A 39 2.80 -13.77 -6.68
CA THR A 39 3.03 -13.58 -8.12
C THR A 39 4.42 -13.01 -8.34
N LEU A 40 5.23 -13.72 -9.12
CA LEU A 40 6.60 -13.34 -9.38
C LEU A 40 6.68 -12.23 -10.43
N VAL A 41 7.21 -11.08 -10.02
CA VAL A 41 7.61 -10.01 -10.93
C VAL A 41 9.14 -9.90 -10.88
N PRO A 42 9.88 -10.58 -11.78
CA PRO A 42 11.32 -10.73 -11.67
C PRO A 42 12.09 -9.41 -11.55
N LYS A 43 11.64 -8.39 -12.26
CA LYS A 43 12.28 -7.05 -12.26
C LYS A 43 12.27 -6.39 -10.89
N ARG A 44 11.26 -6.63 -10.06
CA ARG A 44 11.14 -6.05 -8.71
C ARG A 44 12.13 -6.65 -7.72
N LEU A 45 12.58 -7.88 -7.98
CA LEU A 45 13.53 -8.57 -7.10
C LEU A 45 15.00 -8.23 -7.41
N GLN A 46 15.27 -7.59 -8.55
CA GLN A 46 16.65 -7.32 -8.96
C GLN A 46 17.31 -6.29 -8.03
N GLY A 47 18.39 -6.69 -7.39
CA GLY A 47 19.17 -5.84 -6.50
C GLY A 47 18.82 -6.00 -5.03
N ASP A 48 17.66 -6.59 -4.71
CA ASP A 48 17.23 -6.83 -3.34
C ASP A 48 18.00 -7.99 -2.69
N MET A 49 18.00 -8.01 -1.36
CA MET A 49 18.48 -9.14 -0.56
C MET A 49 17.36 -10.19 -0.47
N ALA A 50 17.68 -11.44 -0.78
CA ALA A 50 16.69 -12.50 -0.64
C ALA A 50 16.31 -12.70 0.83
N ALA A 51 15.05 -12.42 1.17
CA ALA A 51 14.53 -12.59 2.52
C ALA A 51 14.34 -14.09 2.90
N PHE A 52 14.21 -14.93 1.90
CA PHE A 52 14.03 -16.39 2.02
C PHE A 52 14.71 -17.10 0.84
N ASP A 53 14.78 -18.44 0.92
CA ASP A 53 15.36 -19.25 -0.16
C ASP A 53 14.44 -19.27 -1.39
N ILE A 54 14.95 -18.77 -2.50
CA ILE A 54 14.19 -18.71 -3.77
C ILE A 54 14.45 -20.02 -4.55
N MET A 55 13.38 -20.80 -4.67
CA MET A 55 13.42 -22.12 -5.31
C MET A 55 12.73 -22.10 -6.67
N ALA A 56 13.32 -22.78 -7.65
CA ALA A 56 12.66 -23.09 -8.92
C ALA A 56 12.32 -24.58 -8.94
N GLY A 57 11.13 -24.92 -8.49
CA GLY A 57 10.75 -26.31 -8.23
C GLY A 57 11.65 -26.94 -7.15
N LYS A 58 12.50 -27.90 -7.52
CA LYS A 58 13.47 -28.53 -6.60
C LYS A 58 14.86 -27.88 -6.59
N LYS A 59 15.09 -26.89 -7.45
CA LYS A 59 16.41 -26.25 -7.58
C LYS A 59 16.44 -24.95 -6.81
N LEU A 60 17.41 -24.82 -5.90
CA LEU A 60 17.71 -23.57 -5.23
C LEU A 60 18.39 -22.59 -6.21
N ILE A 61 17.83 -21.41 -6.39
CA ILE A 61 18.39 -20.36 -7.26
C ILE A 61 19.14 -19.32 -6.42
N VAL A 62 18.54 -18.85 -5.32
CA VAL A 62 19.13 -17.87 -4.42
C VAL A 62 18.91 -18.30 -2.98
N GLU A 63 19.98 -18.35 -2.19
CA GLU A 63 19.92 -18.56 -0.76
C GLU A 63 19.48 -17.29 -0.02
N ARG A 64 18.79 -17.45 1.11
CA ARG A 64 18.45 -16.37 2.03
C ARG A 64 19.68 -15.52 2.36
N GLY A 65 19.52 -14.20 2.37
CA GLY A 65 20.58 -13.24 2.67
C GLY A 65 21.56 -12.95 1.52
N ARG A 66 21.36 -13.57 0.35
CA ARG A 66 22.15 -13.22 -0.84
C ARG A 66 21.46 -12.19 -1.71
N ARG A 67 22.27 -11.34 -2.34
CA ARG A 67 21.78 -10.34 -3.29
C ARG A 67 21.30 -10.99 -4.58
N ILE A 68 20.09 -10.63 -5.00
CA ILE A 68 19.49 -11.11 -6.24
C ILE A 68 20.11 -10.38 -7.42
N THR A 69 20.80 -11.11 -8.30
CA THR A 69 21.49 -10.56 -9.46
C THR A 69 20.69 -10.76 -10.74
N ALA A 70 21.03 -10.01 -11.79
CA ALA A 70 20.42 -10.20 -13.12
C ALA A 70 20.54 -11.63 -13.66
N ARG A 71 21.57 -12.39 -13.24
CA ARG A 71 21.71 -13.82 -13.60
C ARG A 71 20.62 -14.66 -12.95
N HIS A 72 20.31 -14.39 -11.68
CA HIS A 72 19.25 -15.10 -10.95
C HIS A 72 17.87 -14.79 -11.56
N ILE A 73 17.65 -13.54 -11.97
CA ILE A 73 16.41 -13.14 -12.65
C ILE A 73 16.21 -13.92 -13.95
N ARG A 74 17.24 -14.01 -14.80
CA ARG A 74 17.18 -14.83 -16.03
C ARG A 74 16.88 -16.29 -15.76
N GLN A 75 17.46 -16.87 -14.70
CA GLN A 75 17.19 -18.25 -14.32
C GLN A 75 15.73 -18.46 -13.88
N LEU A 76 15.12 -17.45 -13.22
CA LEU A 76 13.71 -17.48 -12.83
C LEU A 76 12.79 -17.35 -14.05
N GLU A 77 13.13 -16.45 -14.97
CA GLU A 77 12.42 -16.27 -16.25
C GLU A 77 12.50 -17.52 -17.14
N ASP A 78 13.70 -18.12 -17.28
CA ASP A 78 13.90 -19.37 -18.04
C ASP A 78 13.12 -20.55 -17.45
N ALA A 79 12.97 -20.57 -16.13
CA ALA A 79 12.18 -21.57 -15.42
C ALA A 79 10.66 -21.36 -15.53
N LYS A 80 10.21 -20.21 -16.11
CA LYS A 80 8.80 -19.84 -16.29
C LYS A 80 7.97 -19.96 -15.01
N ILE A 81 8.54 -19.49 -13.91
CA ILE A 81 7.87 -19.52 -12.61
C ILE A 81 6.96 -18.30 -12.53
N GLU A 82 5.66 -18.52 -12.39
CA GLU A 82 4.67 -17.48 -12.21
C GLU A 82 4.40 -17.21 -10.72
N LEU A 83 4.48 -18.26 -9.90
CA LEU A 83 4.23 -18.21 -8.47
C LEU A 83 5.47 -18.63 -7.69
N LEU A 84 5.87 -17.79 -6.74
CA LEU A 84 6.98 -18.05 -5.84
C LEU A 84 6.45 -18.41 -4.46
N SER A 85 6.82 -19.57 -3.95
CA SER A 85 6.49 -19.95 -2.57
C SER A 85 7.28 -19.09 -1.58
N VAL A 86 6.58 -18.50 -0.63
CA VAL A 86 7.14 -17.62 0.39
C VAL A 86 6.71 -18.10 1.77
N PRO A 87 7.56 -17.97 2.79
CA PRO A 87 7.16 -18.23 4.16
C PRO A 87 6.17 -17.15 4.64
N GLU A 88 5.29 -17.49 5.54
CA GLU A 88 4.28 -16.57 6.07
C GLU A 88 4.90 -15.35 6.76
N GLU A 89 6.04 -15.54 7.42
CA GLU A 89 6.83 -14.47 8.04
C GLU A 89 7.19 -13.34 7.05
N TYR A 90 7.22 -13.63 5.76
CA TYR A 90 7.47 -12.64 4.72
C TYR A 90 6.30 -11.68 4.48
N LEU A 91 5.08 -12.07 4.89
CA LEU A 91 3.90 -11.21 4.81
C LEU A 91 3.78 -10.29 6.04
N GLU A 92 4.40 -10.66 7.16
CA GLU A 92 4.36 -9.83 8.36
C GLU A 92 4.96 -8.43 8.11
N GLY A 93 4.31 -7.40 8.63
CA GLY A 93 4.74 -6.02 8.47
C GLY A 93 4.38 -5.39 7.12
N ARG A 94 3.89 -6.17 6.14
CA ARG A 94 3.35 -5.60 4.89
C ARG A 94 1.97 -5.00 5.13
N ARG A 95 1.57 -4.08 4.28
CA ARG A 95 0.27 -3.43 4.39
C ARG A 95 -0.67 -3.83 3.26
N LEU A 96 -1.94 -3.98 3.59
CA LEU A 96 -2.99 -4.29 2.63
C LEU A 96 -3.18 -3.13 1.64
N SER A 97 -3.29 -3.44 0.36
CA SER A 97 -3.60 -2.44 -0.67
C SER A 97 -5.09 -2.15 -0.77
N LYS A 98 -5.93 -3.12 -0.45
CA LYS A 98 -7.39 -3.06 -0.57
C LYS A 98 -8.07 -3.54 0.69
N ASN A 99 -9.34 -3.12 0.85
CA ASN A 99 -10.20 -3.69 1.87
C ASN A 99 -10.49 -5.16 1.57
N ILE A 100 -10.39 -6.00 2.59
CA ILE A 100 -10.78 -7.41 2.50
C ILE A 100 -12.18 -7.54 3.07
N VAL A 101 -13.11 -7.98 2.23
CA VAL A 101 -14.52 -8.13 2.56
C VAL A 101 -14.87 -9.61 2.52
N ASP A 102 -15.57 -10.08 3.55
CA ASP A 102 -16.15 -11.42 3.53
C ASP A 102 -17.23 -11.49 2.43
N THR A 103 -17.03 -12.40 1.49
CA THR A 103 -17.96 -12.61 0.37
C THR A 103 -19.35 -13.11 0.79
N ASN A 104 -19.47 -13.70 1.98
CA ASN A 104 -20.73 -14.27 2.47
C ASN A 104 -21.54 -13.26 3.27
N THR A 105 -20.89 -12.49 4.14
CA THR A 105 -21.57 -11.54 5.04
C THR A 105 -21.55 -10.11 4.51
N GLY A 106 -20.58 -9.77 3.65
CA GLY A 106 -20.33 -8.40 3.19
C GLY A 106 -19.65 -7.53 4.24
N GLU A 107 -19.22 -8.08 5.35
CA GLU A 107 -18.49 -7.36 6.39
C GLU A 107 -17.03 -7.17 5.99
N VAL A 108 -16.46 -6.02 6.38
CA VAL A 108 -15.04 -5.71 6.16
C VAL A 108 -14.23 -6.43 7.23
N LEU A 109 -13.48 -7.46 6.84
CA LEU A 109 -12.58 -8.21 7.72
C LEU A 109 -11.30 -7.41 8.03
N ALA A 110 -10.77 -6.72 7.03
CA ALA A 110 -9.62 -5.87 7.21
C ALA A 110 -9.69 -4.65 6.29
N GLU A 111 -9.40 -3.47 6.84
CA GLU A 111 -9.34 -2.23 6.05
C GLU A 111 -8.02 -2.15 5.27
N CYS A 112 -8.02 -1.38 4.16
CA CYS A 112 -6.81 -1.06 3.43
C CYS A 112 -5.80 -0.32 4.33
N ASN A 113 -4.52 -0.45 4.02
CA ASN A 113 -3.42 0.14 4.78
C ASN A 113 -3.21 -0.44 6.20
N VAL A 114 -3.93 -1.47 6.58
CA VAL A 114 -3.67 -2.20 7.82
C VAL A 114 -2.43 -3.08 7.64
N GLU A 115 -1.59 -3.12 8.67
CA GLU A 115 -0.41 -3.95 8.72
C GLU A 115 -0.79 -5.42 8.95
N ILE A 116 -0.22 -6.29 8.16
CA ILE A 116 -0.46 -7.73 8.25
C ILE A 116 0.28 -8.28 9.47
N THR A 117 -0.49 -8.90 10.38
CA THR A 117 0.00 -9.60 11.55
C THR A 117 -0.35 -11.08 11.46
N VAL A 118 0.32 -11.93 12.23
CA VAL A 118 0.02 -13.37 12.31
C VAL A 118 -1.45 -13.61 12.70
N ALA A 119 -1.97 -12.81 13.63
CA ALA A 119 -3.36 -12.92 14.08
C ALA A 119 -4.36 -12.60 12.93
N LEU A 120 -4.08 -11.55 12.16
CA LEU A 120 -4.89 -11.19 10.99
C LEU A 120 -4.86 -12.28 9.92
N LEU A 121 -3.69 -12.88 9.65
CA LEU A 121 -3.58 -13.97 8.68
C LEU A 121 -4.39 -15.20 9.10
N ALA A 122 -4.38 -15.54 10.39
CA ALA A 122 -5.19 -16.63 10.92
C ALA A 122 -6.71 -16.34 10.74
N GLU A 123 -7.15 -15.13 11.08
CA GLU A 123 -8.54 -14.70 10.91
C GLU A 123 -8.99 -14.73 9.44
N LEU A 124 -8.13 -14.25 8.51
CA LEU A 124 -8.43 -14.26 7.08
C LEU A 124 -8.55 -15.69 6.54
N ARG A 125 -7.71 -16.63 7.01
CA ARG A 125 -7.82 -18.05 6.65
C ARG A 125 -9.09 -18.70 7.17
N GLU A 126 -9.47 -18.43 8.43
CA GLU A 126 -10.72 -18.94 9.01
C GLU A 126 -11.94 -18.46 8.22
N ASN A 127 -11.91 -17.26 7.68
CA ASN A 127 -12.95 -16.72 6.81
C ASN A 127 -12.83 -17.14 5.34
N GLY A 128 -11.88 -18.03 4.99
CA GLY A 128 -11.72 -18.60 3.65
C GLY A 128 -11.13 -17.64 2.61
N VAL A 129 -10.46 -16.58 3.03
CA VAL A 129 -9.79 -15.65 2.13
C VAL A 129 -8.57 -16.34 1.53
N GLN A 130 -8.54 -16.46 0.21
CA GLN A 130 -7.45 -17.12 -0.52
C GLN A 130 -6.42 -16.14 -1.05
N ASN A 131 -6.83 -14.93 -1.45
CA ASN A 131 -5.95 -13.95 -2.07
C ASN A 131 -5.88 -12.69 -1.22
N ILE A 132 -4.68 -12.17 -1.05
CA ILE A 132 -4.40 -10.92 -0.34
C ILE A 132 -3.57 -10.03 -1.25
N ASP A 133 -4.02 -8.79 -1.45
CA ASP A 133 -3.28 -7.78 -2.17
C ASP A 133 -2.54 -6.87 -1.19
N THR A 134 -1.24 -6.76 -1.33
CA THR A 134 -0.39 -5.90 -0.49
C THR A 134 0.25 -4.79 -1.30
N LEU A 135 0.62 -3.69 -0.63
CA LEU A 135 1.40 -2.63 -1.22
C LEU A 135 2.81 -3.12 -1.55
N TYR A 136 3.26 -2.82 -2.76
CA TYR A 136 4.67 -3.00 -3.09
C TYR A 136 5.46 -1.81 -2.56
N THR A 137 6.36 -2.08 -1.64
CA THR A 137 7.31 -1.09 -1.09
C THR A 137 8.71 -1.66 -1.13
N ASN A 138 9.70 -0.80 -1.36
CA ASN A 138 11.12 -1.16 -1.32
C ASN A 138 11.92 -0.06 -0.61
N GLU A 139 13.21 -0.32 -0.37
CA GLU A 139 14.11 0.61 0.32
C GLU A 139 14.73 1.67 -0.60
N TYR A 140 14.52 1.59 -1.93
CA TYR A 140 15.22 2.42 -2.89
C TYR A 140 14.41 3.61 -3.37
N ASP A 141 13.26 3.38 -3.96
CA ASP A 141 12.44 4.40 -4.63
C ASP A 141 10.97 4.40 -4.25
N CYS A 142 10.47 3.31 -3.71
CA CYS A 142 9.06 3.14 -3.32
C CYS A 142 8.91 2.90 -1.81
N GLY A 143 9.23 3.92 -1.01
CA GLY A 143 9.08 3.84 0.45
C GLY A 143 7.62 3.96 0.91
N PRO A 144 7.30 3.55 2.15
CA PRO A 144 5.93 3.53 2.67
C PRO A 144 5.38 4.92 3.06
N PHE A 145 5.92 6.02 2.52
CA PHE A 145 5.66 7.38 2.98
C PHE A 145 4.18 7.80 2.93
N ILE A 146 3.49 7.51 1.83
CA ILE A 146 2.06 7.85 1.69
C ILE A 146 1.22 6.92 2.57
N SER A 147 1.55 5.65 2.62
CA SER A 147 0.92 4.65 3.48
C SER A 147 1.03 5.05 4.97
N ASP A 148 2.22 5.46 5.43
CA ASP A 148 2.43 5.96 6.79
C ASP A 148 1.64 7.25 7.07
N THR A 149 1.60 8.15 6.10
CA THR A 149 0.79 9.37 6.20
C THR A 149 -0.69 9.04 6.33
N LEU A 150 -1.20 8.09 5.56
CA LEU A 150 -2.57 7.62 5.64
C LEU A 150 -2.90 6.95 6.98
N ALA A 151 -1.97 6.21 7.55
CA ALA A 151 -2.15 5.56 8.85
C ALA A 151 -2.31 6.55 10.01
N ILE A 152 -1.64 7.71 9.93
CA ILE A 152 -1.68 8.75 10.97
C ILE A 152 -2.86 9.72 10.77
N ASP A 153 -3.36 9.86 9.55
CA ASP A 153 -4.41 10.82 9.23
C ASP A 153 -5.79 10.29 9.63
N GLY A 154 -6.40 10.92 10.61
CA GLY A 154 -7.75 10.58 11.09
C GLY A 154 -8.89 11.22 10.29
N THR A 155 -8.62 12.01 9.25
CA THR A 155 -9.68 12.67 8.47
C THR A 155 -10.37 11.68 7.53
N ARG A 156 -11.72 11.64 7.59
CA ARG A 156 -12.54 10.73 6.79
C ARG A 156 -13.44 11.42 5.78
N SER A 157 -13.56 12.76 5.86
CA SER A 157 -14.41 13.56 4.99
C SER A 157 -13.69 14.77 4.42
N VAL A 158 -14.20 15.27 3.29
CA VAL A 158 -13.71 16.52 2.65
C VAL A 158 -13.74 17.70 3.63
N LEU A 159 -14.83 17.82 4.40
CA LEU A 159 -14.96 18.91 5.35
C LEU A 159 -13.93 18.82 6.48
N GLU A 160 -13.70 17.64 7.04
CA GLU A 160 -12.66 17.43 8.05
C GLU A 160 -11.28 17.76 7.51
N ALA A 161 -10.96 17.35 6.29
CA ALA A 161 -9.70 17.67 5.64
C ALA A 161 -9.51 19.20 5.47
N LEU A 162 -10.55 19.91 5.04
CA LEU A 162 -10.52 21.37 4.89
C LEU A 162 -10.31 22.08 6.24
N VAL A 163 -11.02 21.63 7.28
CA VAL A 163 -10.89 22.16 8.65
C VAL A 163 -9.49 21.92 9.21
N GLU A 164 -8.92 20.74 8.99
CA GLU A 164 -7.55 20.43 9.40
C GLU A 164 -6.52 21.32 8.68
N ILE A 165 -6.66 21.52 7.38
CA ILE A 165 -5.80 22.43 6.60
C ILE A 165 -5.92 23.85 7.15
N TYR A 166 -7.15 24.31 7.40
CA TYR A 166 -7.40 25.64 7.94
C TYR A 166 -6.72 25.86 9.29
N ARG A 167 -6.88 24.91 10.22
CA ARG A 167 -6.23 24.95 11.54
C ARG A 167 -4.72 25.01 11.48
N MET A 168 -4.12 24.28 10.52
CA MET A 168 -2.67 24.31 10.33
C MET A 168 -2.18 25.65 9.77
N MET A 169 -2.97 26.26 8.88
CA MET A 169 -2.58 27.51 8.22
C MET A 169 -2.88 28.75 9.06
N ARG A 170 -3.92 28.67 9.89
CA ARG A 170 -4.38 29.76 10.77
C ARG A 170 -4.60 29.25 12.19
N PRO A 171 -3.53 29.01 12.95
CA PRO A 171 -3.65 28.57 14.34
C PRO A 171 -4.32 29.65 15.19
N GLY A 172 -5.33 29.23 15.97
CA GLY A 172 -6.06 30.14 16.87
C GLY A 172 -7.34 30.75 16.31
N GLU A 173 -7.61 30.65 15.01
CA GLU A 173 -8.89 31.06 14.43
C GLU A 173 -9.87 29.88 14.40
N PRO A 174 -11.15 30.08 14.84
CA PRO A 174 -12.14 29.01 14.73
C PRO A 174 -12.50 28.77 13.25
N PRO A 175 -12.37 27.50 12.75
CA PRO A 175 -12.70 27.19 11.38
C PRO A 175 -14.21 27.19 11.16
N THR A 176 -14.68 27.94 10.16
CA THR A 176 -16.01 27.75 9.58
C THR A 176 -15.89 27.05 8.25
N LYS A 177 -16.95 26.38 7.78
CA LYS A 177 -16.95 25.71 6.48
C LYS A 177 -16.55 26.67 5.36
N GLU A 178 -17.16 27.83 5.31
CA GLU A 178 -16.89 28.85 4.28
C GLU A 178 -15.46 29.38 4.33
N SER A 179 -14.93 29.66 5.53
CA SER A 179 -13.56 30.14 5.66
C SER A 179 -12.53 29.10 5.27
N ALA A 180 -12.78 27.82 5.59
CA ALA A 180 -11.90 26.72 5.22
C ALA A 180 -11.92 26.45 3.71
N GLU A 181 -13.09 26.46 3.08
CA GLU A 181 -13.23 26.32 1.62
C GLU A 181 -12.56 27.49 0.88
N ASN A 182 -12.81 28.73 1.30
CA ASN A 182 -12.21 29.91 0.69
C ASN A 182 -10.68 29.93 0.85
N LEU A 183 -10.16 29.57 2.02
CA LEU A 183 -8.72 29.47 2.21
C LEU A 183 -8.09 28.45 1.26
N PHE A 184 -8.67 27.28 1.17
CA PHE A 184 -8.17 26.22 0.31
C PHE A 184 -8.23 26.61 -1.17
N GLN A 185 -9.36 27.17 -1.61
CA GLN A 185 -9.55 27.64 -2.98
C GLN A 185 -8.52 28.73 -3.35
N ASN A 186 -8.31 29.69 -2.45
CA ASN A 186 -7.34 30.75 -2.67
C ASN A 186 -5.89 30.26 -2.67
N LEU A 187 -5.57 29.22 -1.91
CA LEU A 187 -4.21 28.70 -1.83
C LEU A 187 -3.80 27.89 -3.06
N PHE A 188 -4.73 27.11 -3.63
CA PHE A 188 -4.37 26.12 -4.64
C PHE A 188 -4.97 26.36 -6.03
N PHE A 189 -6.03 27.18 -6.12
CA PHE A 189 -6.78 27.34 -7.37
C PHE A 189 -6.99 28.79 -7.80
N SER A 190 -6.52 29.77 -7.02
CA SER A 190 -6.60 31.18 -7.42
C SER A 190 -5.45 31.55 -8.34
N PRO A 191 -5.69 31.90 -9.60
CA PRO A 191 -4.63 32.30 -10.54
C PRO A 191 -3.88 33.58 -10.11
N GLU A 192 -4.49 34.40 -9.25
CA GLU A 192 -3.85 35.60 -8.71
C GLU A 192 -2.81 35.31 -7.63
N ARG A 193 -2.88 34.14 -6.98
CA ARG A 193 -2.01 33.76 -5.85
C ARG A 193 -1.11 32.58 -6.13
N TYR A 194 -1.47 31.77 -7.08
CA TYR A 194 -0.75 30.54 -7.41
C TYR A 194 -0.73 30.35 -8.93
N ASP A 195 0.40 30.70 -9.50
CA ASP A 195 0.70 30.46 -10.91
C ASP A 195 1.58 29.21 -10.99
N LEU A 196 1.01 28.11 -11.48
CA LEU A 196 1.78 26.96 -11.89
C LEU A 196 2.40 27.33 -13.25
N SER A 197 3.67 27.69 -13.26
CA SER A 197 4.40 27.84 -14.53
C SER A 197 4.22 26.57 -15.35
N THR A 198 3.81 26.75 -16.59
CA THR A 198 3.70 25.69 -17.61
C THR A 198 5.01 24.93 -17.78
#